data_980e2354e51f630db3a45e71122590de
#
_entry.id   980e2354e51f630db3a45e71122590de
#
_cell.length_a   1.000
_cell.length_b   1.000
_cell.length_c   1.000
_cell.angle_alpha   90.00
_cell.angle_beta   90.00
_cell.angle_gamma   90.00
#
_symmetry.space_group_name_H-M   'P 1'
#
loop_
_entity.id
_entity.type
_entity.pdbx_description
1 polymer ?
#
loop_
_entity_poly.entity_id
_entity_poly.type
_entity_poly.pdbx_seq_one_letter_code
_entity_poly.pdbx_strand_id
1 'polypeptide(L)'
;MPLILSLVSDLFFSVQIESTVKGLGWTLTNIDRADQIPAQPPLANQAAANADAADHDFIAYVVRLQPSLIIVERNSTTLPWERWIAAIKSSPATRRIPIISFGSHVDLDQRQRALNAGCDEVYSKGRFTSDMRNIIQKNARASDPESARAAADGELSEKDKP
;
A
#
# COMPACT_ATOMS: atom_id res chain seq x y z
N MET A 1 -3.65 -16.22 -2.11
CA MET A 1 -2.35 -15.58 -2.44
C MET A 1 -2.43 -14.09 -2.19
N PRO A 2 -1.48 -13.53 -1.46
CA PRO A 2 -1.46 -12.09 -1.28
C PRO A 2 -1.24 -11.34 -2.59
N LEU A 3 -1.95 -10.25 -2.77
CA LEU A 3 -1.75 -9.33 -3.88
C LEU A 3 -1.15 -8.05 -3.32
N ILE A 4 -0.07 -7.60 -3.91
CA ILE A 4 0.60 -6.36 -3.55
C ILE A 4 0.28 -5.32 -4.61
N LEU A 5 -0.19 -4.17 -4.19
CA LEU A 5 -0.39 -3.02 -5.08
C LEU A 5 0.76 -2.04 -4.84
N SER A 6 1.53 -1.76 -5.88
CA SER A 6 2.60 -0.76 -5.79
C SER A 6 2.26 0.47 -6.62
N LEU A 7 2.49 1.64 -6.04
CA LEU A 7 2.29 2.94 -6.67
C LEU A 7 3.69 3.54 -6.85
N VAL A 8 4.39 3.03 -7.86
CA VAL A 8 5.81 3.32 -8.07
C VAL A 8 6.04 3.68 -9.53
N SER A 9 6.54 4.88 -9.77
CA SER A 9 6.84 5.37 -11.11
C SER A 9 8.29 5.12 -11.53
N ASP A 10 9.19 4.90 -10.58
CA ASP A 10 10.60 4.61 -10.87
C ASP A 10 10.75 3.16 -11.31
N LEU A 11 11.23 2.97 -12.54
CA LEU A 11 11.38 1.64 -13.13
C LEU A 11 12.33 0.74 -12.32
N PHE A 12 13.40 1.30 -11.78
CA PHE A 12 14.37 0.54 -10.99
C PHE A 12 13.70 -0.11 -9.77
N PHE A 13 12.94 0.69 -9.02
CA PHE A 13 12.25 0.18 -7.85
C PHE A 13 11.09 -0.75 -8.21
N SER A 14 10.35 -0.43 -9.27
CA SER A 14 9.22 -1.28 -9.67
C SER A 14 9.68 -2.68 -10.07
N VAL A 15 10.81 -2.78 -10.78
CA VAL A 15 11.38 -4.07 -11.16
C VAL A 15 11.87 -4.85 -9.94
N GLN A 16 12.49 -4.17 -8.97
CA GLN A 16 12.95 -4.83 -7.75
C GLN A 16 11.79 -5.34 -6.89
N ILE A 17 10.74 -4.53 -6.78
CA ILE A 17 9.53 -4.94 -6.04
C ILE A 17 8.89 -6.13 -6.73
N GLU A 18 8.75 -6.09 -8.05
CA GLU A 18 8.18 -7.19 -8.81
C GLU A 18 8.97 -8.49 -8.63
N SER A 19 10.27 -8.41 -8.73
CA SER A 19 11.14 -9.58 -8.54
C SER A 19 10.99 -10.16 -7.13
N THR A 20 10.94 -9.30 -6.13
CA THR A 20 10.79 -9.71 -4.73
C THR A 20 9.43 -10.37 -4.48
N VAL A 21 8.36 -9.76 -4.97
CA VAL A 21 6.99 -10.27 -4.80
C VAL A 21 6.82 -11.61 -5.51
N LYS A 22 7.33 -11.73 -6.74
CA LYS A 22 7.30 -12.98 -7.49
C LYS A 22 8.12 -14.07 -6.82
N GLY A 23 9.25 -13.69 -6.22
CA GLY A 23 10.08 -14.63 -5.46
C GLY A 23 9.37 -15.18 -4.22
N LEU A 24 8.39 -14.45 -3.70
CA LEU A 24 7.54 -14.92 -2.59
C LEU A 24 6.36 -15.78 -3.08
N GLY A 25 6.17 -15.91 -4.38
CA GLY A 25 5.01 -16.60 -4.94
C GLY A 25 3.72 -15.77 -4.88
N TRP A 26 3.84 -14.47 -4.71
CA TRP A 26 2.72 -13.54 -4.58
C TRP A 26 2.47 -12.78 -5.89
N THR A 27 1.33 -12.12 -5.98
CA THR A 27 0.93 -11.35 -7.16
C THR A 27 1.21 -9.87 -6.94
N LEU A 28 1.70 -9.19 -7.98
CA LEU A 28 1.96 -7.75 -7.95
C LEU A 28 1.16 -7.05 -9.05
N THR A 29 0.54 -5.94 -8.70
CA THR A 29 -0.01 -4.97 -9.64
C THR A 29 0.71 -3.64 -9.37
N ASN A 30 1.32 -3.07 -10.40
CA ASN A 30 2.01 -1.78 -10.28
C ASN A 30 1.30 -0.71 -11.10
N ILE A 31 1.08 0.44 -10.48
CA ILE A 31 0.52 1.63 -11.13
C ILE A 31 1.62 2.69 -11.12
N ASP A 32 2.06 3.12 -12.28
CA ASP A 32 3.09 4.16 -12.41
C ASP A 32 2.53 5.51 -12.87
N ARG A 33 1.27 5.52 -13.32
CA ARG A 33 0.57 6.75 -13.72
C ARG A 33 -0.89 6.67 -13.33
N ALA A 34 -1.45 7.81 -13.00
CA ALA A 34 -2.85 7.89 -12.56
C ALA A 34 -3.84 7.46 -13.65
N ASP A 35 -3.49 7.63 -14.93
CA ASP A 35 -4.36 7.26 -16.05
C ASP A 35 -4.49 5.75 -16.25
N GLN A 36 -3.70 4.95 -15.56
CA GLN A 36 -3.83 3.49 -15.58
C GLN A 36 -5.01 2.98 -14.75
N ILE A 37 -5.56 3.83 -13.89
CA ILE A 37 -6.75 3.46 -13.12
C ILE A 37 -7.96 3.51 -14.04
N PRO A 38 -8.67 2.38 -14.24
CA PRO A 38 -9.85 2.39 -15.11
C PRO A 38 -10.98 3.21 -14.48
N ALA A 39 -11.67 3.97 -15.33
CA ALA A 39 -12.86 4.69 -14.89
C ALA A 39 -13.91 3.70 -14.38
N GLN A 40 -14.51 4.01 -13.25
CA GLN A 40 -15.54 3.17 -12.65
C GLN A 40 -16.92 3.77 -12.90
N PRO A 41 -17.95 2.94 -13.10
CA PRO A 41 -19.30 3.48 -13.23
C PRO A 41 -19.68 4.19 -11.92
N PRO A 42 -20.36 5.36 -12.02
CA PRO A 42 -20.77 6.07 -10.81
C PRO A 42 -21.74 5.21 -10.00
N LEU A 43 -21.49 5.09 -8.71
CA LEU A 43 -22.44 4.48 -7.80
C LEU A 43 -23.63 5.42 -7.70
N ALA A 44 -24.85 4.87 -7.82
CA ALA A 44 -26.08 5.64 -7.93
C ALA A 44 -26.31 6.63 -6.77
N ASN A 45 -25.66 6.43 -5.64
CA ASN A 45 -25.82 7.25 -4.45
C ASN A 45 -24.68 8.26 -4.24
N GLN A 46 -23.73 8.36 -5.17
CA GLN A 46 -22.57 9.23 -5.00
C GLN A 46 -22.47 10.31 -6.08
N ALA A 47 -23.55 10.56 -6.78
CA ALA A 47 -23.58 11.58 -7.85
C ALA A 47 -23.31 13.00 -7.35
N ALA A 48 -23.38 13.21 -6.04
CA ALA A 48 -23.11 14.50 -5.41
C ALA A 48 -21.72 14.59 -4.80
N ALA A 49 -20.90 13.56 -4.94
CA ALA A 49 -19.58 13.60 -4.36
C ALA A 49 -18.73 14.55 -5.16
N ASN A 50 -18.42 15.67 -4.56
CA ASN A 50 -17.39 16.58 -4.99
C ASN A 50 -16.00 15.98 -4.82
N ALA A 51 -15.93 14.72 -4.45
CA ALA A 51 -14.69 13.99 -4.48
C ALA A 51 -14.27 13.88 -5.93
N ASP A 52 -13.05 14.21 -6.20
CA ASP A 52 -12.51 14.08 -7.53
C ASP A 52 -12.81 12.69 -8.06
N ALA A 53 -13.35 12.64 -9.26
CA ALA A 53 -13.67 11.39 -9.93
C ALA A 53 -12.49 10.42 -9.91
N ALA A 54 -11.27 10.98 -10.00
CA ALA A 54 -10.04 10.19 -9.95
C ALA A 54 -9.85 9.47 -8.61
N ASP A 55 -10.19 10.10 -7.50
CA ASP A 55 -10.08 9.46 -6.18
C ASP A 55 -11.11 8.36 -6.02
N HIS A 56 -12.32 8.60 -6.50
CA HIS A 56 -13.38 7.60 -6.48
C HIS A 56 -12.98 6.37 -7.29
N ASP A 57 -12.47 6.59 -8.49
CA ASP A 57 -12.02 5.50 -9.36
C ASP A 57 -10.90 4.70 -8.71
N PHE A 58 -9.97 5.40 -8.05
CA PHE A 58 -8.86 4.76 -7.35
C PHE A 58 -9.37 3.89 -6.18
N ILE A 59 -10.25 4.42 -5.35
CA ILE A 59 -10.82 3.67 -4.22
C ILE A 59 -11.59 2.45 -4.72
N ALA A 60 -12.43 2.61 -5.75
CA ALA A 60 -13.17 1.49 -6.33
C ALA A 60 -12.23 0.42 -6.88
N TYR A 61 -11.13 0.84 -7.50
CA TYR A 61 -10.11 -0.06 -8.02
C TYR A 61 -9.44 -0.85 -6.87
N VAL A 62 -9.08 -0.18 -5.79
CA VAL A 62 -8.47 -0.82 -4.62
C VAL A 62 -9.44 -1.81 -3.96
N VAL A 63 -10.71 -1.43 -3.84
CA VAL A 63 -11.75 -2.32 -3.30
C VAL A 63 -11.86 -3.59 -4.13
N ARG A 64 -11.80 -3.45 -5.45
CA ARG A 64 -11.88 -4.60 -6.35
C ARG A 64 -10.67 -5.51 -6.26
N LEU A 65 -9.47 -4.93 -6.16
CA LEU A 65 -8.22 -5.69 -6.08
C LEU A 65 -8.03 -6.39 -4.74
N GLN A 66 -8.53 -5.80 -3.65
CA GLN A 66 -8.34 -6.32 -2.30
C GLN A 66 -6.86 -6.60 -1.99
N PRO A 67 -5.96 -5.61 -2.12
CA PRO A 67 -4.55 -5.86 -1.87
C PRO A 67 -4.27 -6.11 -0.40
N SER A 68 -3.27 -6.95 -0.15
CA SER A 68 -2.80 -7.22 1.21
C SER A 68 -1.82 -6.16 1.71
N LEU A 69 -1.28 -5.35 0.80
CA LEU A 69 -0.32 -4.29 1.11
C LEU A 69 -0.28 -3.32 -0.05
N ILE A 70 -0.16 -2.04 0.27
CA ILE A 70 0.08 -0.98 -0.72
C ILE A 70 1.45 -0.37 -0.46
N ILE A 71 2.28 -0.31 -1.50
CA ILE A 71 3.62 0.28 -1.45
C ILE A 71 3.61 1.57 -2.26
N VAL A 72 4.08 2.66 -1.66
CA VAL A 72 4.02 3.99 -2.26
C VAL A 72 5.41 4.60 -2.36
N GLU A 73 5.75 5.10 -3.54
CA GLU A 73 6.96 5.89 -3.76
C GLU A 73 6.65 7.37 -3.51
N ARG A 74 7.26 7.95 -2.46
CA ARG A 74 7.01 9.35 -2.10
C ARG A 74 7.61 10.35 -3.08
N ASN A 75 8.57 9.93 -3.88
CA ASN A 75 9.24 10.80 -4.85
C ASN A 75 8.53 10.84 -6.20
N SER A 76 7.42 10.14 -6.35
CA SER A 76 6.68 10.11 -7.61
C SER A 76 6.08 11.48 -7.92
N THR A 77 6.25 11.93 -9.16
CA THR A 77 5.63 13.15 -9.66
C THR A 77 4.43 12.87 -10.55
N THR A 78 4.20 11.60 -10.88
CA THR A 78 3.12 11.17 -11.77
C THR A 78 1.91 10.62 -11.02
N LEU A 79 2.04 10.42 -9.72
CA LEU A 79 1.00 9.86 -8.86
C LEU A 79 0.67 10.82 -7.72
N PRO A 80 -0.61 11.09 -7.46
CA PRO A 80 -1.01 11.90 -6.31
C PRO A 80 -1.00 11.05 -5.03
N TRP A 81 0.18 10.56 -4.65
CA TRP A 81 0.35 9.54 -3.62
C TRP A 81 -0.20 9.95 -2.24
N GLU A 82 0.06 11.20 -1.84
CA GLU A 82 -0.40 11.71 -0.56
C GLU A 82 -1.93 11.69 -0.47
N ARG A 83 -2.57 12.19 -1.51
CA ARG A 83 -4.01 12.24 -1.60
C ARG A 83 -4.64 10.85 -1.64
N TRP A 84 -4.00 9.92 -2.35
CA TRP A 84 -4.49 8.56 -2.44
C TRP A 84 -4.34 7.81 -1.11
N ILE A 85 -3.24 8.03 -0.38
CA ILE A 85 -3.10 7.47 0.98
C ILE A 85 -4.24 7.97 1.87
N ALA A 86 -4.48 9.28 1.86
CA ALA A 86 -5.55 9.87 2.66
C ALA A 86 -6.92 9.31 2.28
N ALA A 87 -7.18 9.12 0.99
CA ALA A 87 -8.44 8.56 0.50
C ALA A 87 -8.64 7.12 0.98
N ILE A 88 -7.60 6.28 0.89
CA ILE A 88 -7.66 4.90 1.37
C ILE A 88 -7.95 4.85 2.87
N LYS A 89 -7.27 5.67 3.65
CA LYS A 89 -7.42 5.67 5.11
C LYS A 89 -8.72 6.30 5.58
N SER A 90 -9.37 7.08 4.73
CA SER A 90 -10.67 7.69 5.04
C SER A 90 -11.86 6.81 4.66
N SER A 91 -11.66 5.82 3.82
CA SER A 91 -12.74 4.95 3.35
C SER A 91 -12.88 3.72 4.25
N PRO A 92 -14.08 3.42 4.78
CA PRO A 92 -14.28 2.23 5.61
C PRO A 92 -13.93 0.92 4.91
N ALA A 93 -14.08 0.86 3.59
CA ALA A 93 -13.80 -0.34 2.81
C ALA A 93 -12.30 -0.63 2.64
N THR A 94 -11.43 0.38 2.81
CA THR A 94 -10.01 0.26 2.51
C THR A 94 -9.08 0.68 3.65
N ARG A 95 -9.60 1.32 4.70
CA ARG A 95 -8.77 1.90 5.77
C ARG A 95 -7.90 0.90 6.52
N ARG A 96 -8.25 -0.39 6.47
CA ARG A 96 -7.49 -1.46 7.15
C ARG A 96 -6.35 -2.00 6.33
N ILE A 97 -6.28 -1.66 5.05
CA ILE A 97 -5.20 -2.10 4.18
C ILE A 97 -3.91 -1.39 4.62
N PRO A 98 -2.84 -2.13 4.96
CA PRO A 98 -1.60 -1.47 5.36
C PRO A 98 -0.96 -0.77 4.17
N ILE A 99 -0.42 0.42 4.44
CA ILE A 99 0.28 1.23 3.44
C ILE A 99 1.68 1.53 3.97
N ILE A 100 2.69 1.17 3.19
CA ILE A 100 4.06 1.56 3.46
C ILE A 100 4.54 2.49 2.36
N SER A 101 5.48 3.36 2.68
CA SER A 101 6.07 4.25 1.70
C SER A 101 7.58 4.27 1.81
N PHE A 102 8.24 4.58 0.71
CA PHE A 102 9.68 4.77 0.69
C PHE A 102 10.03 6.04 -0.10
N GLY A 103 11.15 6.63 0.24
CA GLY A 103 11.60 7.85 -0.41
C GLY A 103 12.91 8.33 0.18
N SER A 104 13.35 9.53 -0.24
CA SER A 104 14.60 10.12 0.23
C SER A 104 14.57 10.31 1.75
N HIS A 105 15.62 9.86 2.42
CA HIS A 105 15.77 10.02 3.87
C HIS A 105 16.03 11.48 4.29
N VAL A 106 16.44 12.32 3.35
CA VAL A 106 16.69 13.74 3.64
C VAL A 106 15.44 14.60 3.49
N ASP A 107 14.38 14.06 2.87
CA ASP A 107 13.13 14.80 2.71
C ASP A 107 12.19 14.50 3.88
N LEU A 108 12.41 15.19 4.98
CA LEU A 108 11.61 15.04 6.19
C LEU A 108 10.17 15.53 6.01
N ASP A 109 9.97 16.50 5.13
CA ASP A 109 8.64 17.04 4.84
C ASP A 109 7.75 15.98 4.17
N GLN A 110 8.26 15.31 3.14
CA GLN A 110 7.53 14.23 2.47
C GLN A 110 7.21 13.09 3.44
N ARG A 111 8.16 12.75 4.29
CA ARG A 111 7.96 11.72 5.31
C ARG A 111 6.82 12.08 6.25
N GLN A 112 6.81 13.33 6.74
CA GLN A 112 5.77 13.79 7.64
C GLN A 112 4.40 13.85 6.95
N ARG A 113 4.37 14.26 5.69
CA ARG A 113 3.14 14.30 4.90
C ARG A 113 2.57 12.90 4.70
N ALA A 114 3.43 11.91 4.48
CA ALA A 114 2.99 10.52 4.37
C ALA A 114 2.35 10.04 5.68
N LEU A 115 2.99 10.31 6.82
CA LEU A 115 2.46 9.94 8.12
C LEU A 115 1.14 10.66 8.41
N ASN A 116 1.05 11.93 8.08
CA ASN A 116 -0.17 12.71 8.28
C ASN A 116 -1.33 12.21 7.42
N ALA A 117 -1.02 11.70 6.23
CA ALA A 117 -2.03 11.12 5.33
C ALA A 117 -2.55 9.78 5.84
N GLY A 118 -1.83 9.12 6.75
CA GLY A 118 -2.23 7.86 7.35
C GLY A 118 -1.36 6.67 6.96
N CYS A 119 -0.19 6.90 6.37
CA CYS A 119 0.76 5.84 6.04
C CYS A 119 1.19 5.11 7.31
N ASP A 120 1.18 3.78 7.28
CA ASP A 120 1.47 2.96 8.46
C ASP A 120 2.97 2.91 8.77
N GLU A 121 3.81 2.84 7.74
CA GLU A 121 5.26 2.81 7.90
C GLU A 121 5.92 3.64 6.79
N VAL A 122 7.00 4.32 7.15
CA VAL A 122 7.81 5.09 6.20
C VAL A 122 9.25 4.61 6.23
N TYR A 123 9.84 4.42 5.07
CA TYR A 123 11.20 3.90 4.92
C TYR A 123 12.03 4.82 4.06
N SER A 124 13.34 4.86 4.31
CA SER A 124 14.28 5.42 3.35
C SER A 124 14.45 4.47 2.16
N LYS A 125 14.91 4.99 1.03
CA LYS A 125 15.19 4.15 -0.15
C LYS A 125 16.19 3.05 0.17
N GLY A 126 17.25 3.39 0.88
CA GLY A 126 18.28 2.42 1.24
C GLY A 126 17.78 1.30 2.12
N ARG A 127 17.03 1.64 3.16
CA ARG A 127 16.45 0.63 4.05
C ARG A 127 15.44 -0.24 3.34
N PHE A 128 14.57 0.35 2.55
CA PHE A 128 13.57 -0.39 1.80
C PHE A 128 14.25 -1.38 0.83
N THR A 129 15.27 -0.95 0.13
CA THR A 129 16.00 -1.80 -0.83
C THR A 129 16.74 -2.94 -0.13
N SER A 130 17.42 -2.64 0.98
CA SER A 130 18.26 -3.64 1.67
C SER A 130 17.43 -4.72 2.39
N ASP A 131 16.20 -4.42 2.77
CA ASP A 131 15.36 -5.33 3.56
C ASP A 131 13.98 -5.54 2.94
N MET A 132 13.87 -5.34 1.64
CA MET A 132 12.60 -5.31 0.90
C MET A 132 11.72 -6.54 1.15
N ARG A 133 12.32 -7.72 1.07
CA ARG A 133 11.58 -8.98 1.25
C ARG A 133 10.93 -9.05 2.64
N ASN A 134 11.70 -8.77 3.68
CA ASN A 134 11.21 -8.81 5.05
C ASN A 134 10.16 -7.73 5.30
N ILE A 135 10.36 -6.54 4.77
CA ILE A 135 9.42 -5.42 4.91
C ILE A 135 8.07 -5.80 4.27
N ILE A 136 8.11 -6.34 3.06
CA ILE A 136 6.89 -6.74 2.33
C ILE A 136 6.18 -7.87 3.08
N GLN A 137 6.92 -8.90 3.49
CA GLN A 137 6.32 -10.03 4.22
C GLN A 137 5.69 -9.60 5.53
N LYS A 138 6.41 -8.79 6.30
CA LYS A 138 5.93 -8.32 7.60
C LYS A 138 4.64 -7.52 7.47
N ASN A 139 4.60 -6.59 6.54
CA ASN A 139 3.46 -5.69 6.42
C ASN A 139 2.25 -6.37 5.77
N ALA A 140 2.47 -7.21 4.75
CA ALA A 140 1.39 -7.95 4.11
C ALA A 140 0.73 -8.96 5.04
N ARG A 141 1.52 -9.62 5.89
CA ARG A 141 0.98 -10.58 6.86
C ARG A 141 0.06 -9.92 7.88
N ALA A 142 0.32 -8.67 8.21
CA ALA A 142 -0.50 -7.93 9.15
C ALA A 142 -1.92 -7.68 8.64
N SER A 143 -2.12 -7.71 7.33
CA SER A 143 -3.42 -7.48 6.70
C SER A 143 -4.23 -8.75 6.45
N ASP A 144 -3.57 -9.91 6.49
CA ASP A 144 -4.21 -11.20 6.27
C ASP A 144 -4.84 -11.70 7.57
N PRO A 145 -6.18 -11.87 7.64
CA PRO A 145 -6.80 -12.35 8.88
C PRO A 145 -6.30 -13.72 9.33
N GLU A 146 -5.96 -14.58 8.39
CA GLU A 146 -5.44 -15.90 8.70
C GLU A 146 -4.03 -15.82 9.28
N SER A 147 -3.18 -14.97 8.70
CA SER A 147 -1.85 -14.73 9.23
C SER A 147 -1.88 -14.04 10.58
N ALA A 148 -2.85 -13.14 10.80
CA ALA A 148 -3.04 -12.47 12.07
C ALA A 148 -3.44 -13.47 13.17
N ARG A 149 -4.29 -14.46 12.85
CA ARG A 149 -4.64 -15.53 13.79
C ARG A 149 -3.46 -16.40 14.13
N ALA A 150 -2.69 -16.79 13.14
CA ALA A 150 -1.48 -17.60 13.35
C ALA A 150 -0.46 -16.87 14.21
N ALA A 151 -0.28 -15.56 14.02
CA ALA A 151 0.61 -14.74 14.82
C ALA A 151 0.11 -14.63 16.27
N ALA A 152 -1.20 -14.45 16.46
CA ALA A 152 -1.80 -14.38 17.80
C ALA A 152 -1.66 -15.72 18.54
N ASP A 153 -1.88 -16.82 17.86
CA ASP A 153 -1.72 -18.15 18.44
C ASP A 153 -0.26 -18.42 18.78
N GLY A 154 0.67 -17.96 17.96
CA GLY A 154 2.09 -18.07 18.23
C GLY A 154 2.54 -17.25 19.43
N GLU A 155 2.02 -16.05 19.59
CA GLU A 155 2.31 -15.20 20.75
C GLU A 155 1.77 -15.80 22.04
N LEU A 156 0.56 -16.33 21.99
CA LEU A 156 -0.04 -17.00 23.16
C LEU A 156 0.75 -18.24 23.55
N SER A 157 1.27 -18.97 22.59
CA SER A 157 2.10 -20.14 22.83
C SER A 157 3.44 -19.78 23.47
N GLU A 158 4.02 -18.67 23.11
CA GLU A 158 5.28 -18.18 23.71
C GLU A 158 5.08 -17.68 25.14
N LYS A 159 3.95 -17.04 25.41
CA LYS A 159 3.65 -16.53 26.77
C LYS A 159 3.33 -17.63 27.77
N ASP A 160 2.84 -18.77 27.29
CA ASP A 160 2.51 -19.92 28.16
C ASP A 160 3.69 -20.86 28.43
N LYS A 161 4.87 -20.58 27.85
CA LYS A 161 6.08 -21.32 28.16
C LYS A 161 6.74 -20.72 29.39
N PRO A 162 6.92 -21.51 30.45
CA PRO A 162 7.65 -21.04 31.63
C PRO A 162 9.12 -20.76 31.36
#